data_1c075a45b9f4e7ed492e400d5599cc72
#
_entry.id   1c075a45b9f4e7ed492e400d5599cc72
#
_cell.length_a   1.000
_cell.length_b   1.000
_cell.length_c   1.000
_cell.angle_alpha   90.00
_cell.angle_beta   90.00
_cell.angle_gamma   90.00
#
_symmetry.space_group_name_H-M   'P 1'
#
loop_
_entity.id
_entity.type
_entity.pdbx_description
1 polymer ?
#
loop_
_entity_poly.entity_id
_entity_poly.type
_entity_poly.pdbx_seq_one_letter_code
_entity_poly.pdbx_strand_id
1 'polypeptide(L)'
;MALTGKRIFVGFGFGAIQAGLFLFEAYRSGKFRRLVVAEVLPEVVRAVRQAGGYYSVNVAHGDRVEAARIGPVEIENPAVEADRRRLIEAVAEVEEMATAVPSVEHYVSDTPGSVHRILGLGLRKKAALGGARAILYAAENHNHAAEILERGVAATIPEAELPLASSRLRTLNTVIGKMSGIVAIPRERERRGLAPIAPGLDRAFLVEAFNRILISRVCFDPDPKTPPFARGIEVFQEKEDLLPFEEAKLYGHNATHALAAYLGAIRGFQRIAELGSDPGIMSFLRAAFIEESGEALIRKHGGIDPLFTRAGYAEYADDLLARMVNPFLGDAVERVGRDPERKLAWDDRLIGTMRIALRMGVVPRRYAVGAAAALATWDRSALTEDKPVACWLEPLWDKAEPEAAEKEAILSLIEEGRQRLRRWISGSDLDKPPVLNALT
;
A
#
# COMPACT_ATOMS: atom_id res chain seq x y z
N MET A 1 -9.66 -0.57 -26.94
CA MET A 1 -8.67 0.42 -27.43
C MET A 1 -7.48 -0.35 -27.98
N ALA A 2 -6.91 -0.02 -29.13
CA ALA A 2 -5.72 -0.70 -29.63
C ALA A 2 -4.45 -0.13 -28.97
N LEU A 3 -3.43 -0.96 -28.77
CA LEU A 3 -2.13 -0.51 -28.28
C LEU A 3 -1.36 0.17 -29.45
N THR A 4 -1.39 1.48 -29.51
CA THR A 4 -0.83 2.27 -30.63
C THR A 4 0.41 3.09 -30.26
N GLY A 5 0.82 3.06 -28.99
CA GLY A 5 1.99 3.79 -28.49
C GLY A 5 3.31 3.26 -29.04
N LYS A 6 4.42 3.89 -28.61
CA LYS A 6 5.78 3.49 -29.01
C LYS A 6 6.53 2.73 -27.92
N ARG A 7 6.08 2.81 -26.66
CA ARG A 7 6.76 2.30 -25.46
C ARG A 7 6.37 0.88 -25.14
N ILE A 8 7.20 0.26 -24.34
CA ILE A 8 6.94 -1.06 -23.74
C ILE A 8 6.81 -0.86 -22.22
N PHE A 9 5.84 -1.57 -21.62
CA PHE A 9 5.70 -1.70 -20.18
C PHE A 9 5.95 -3.14 -19.75
N VAL A 10 6.70 -3.36 -18.66
CA VAL A 10 6.93 -4.68 -18.08
C VAL A 10 6.57 -4.67 -16.59
N GLY A 11 5.66 -5.56 -16.19
CA GLY A 11 5.25 -5.75 -14.81
C GLY A 11 5.78 -7.06 -14.20
N PHE A 12 6.10 -7.05 -12.91
CA PHE A 12 6.44 -8.25 -12.15
C PHE A 12 5.40 -8.47 -11.05
N GLY A 13 4.77 -9.66 -11.05
CA GLY A 13 3.58 -9.98 -10.30
C GLY A 13 2.30 -9.55 -11.06
N PHE A 14 1.21 -10.31 -10.91
CA PHE A 14 -0.08 -10.01 -11.55
C PHE A 14 -1.21 -9.96 -10.51
N GLY A 15 -0.93 -9.27 -9.38
CA GLY A 15 -1.90 -8.96 -8.35
C GLY A 15 -2.76 -7.74 -8.67
N ALA A 16 -3.67 -7.38 -7.73
CA ALA A 16 -4.62 -6.28 -7.92
C ALA A 16 -3.97 -4.92 -8.18
N ILE A 17 -2.80 -4.64 -7.57
CA ILE A 17 -2.03 -3.40 -7.83
C ILE A 17 -1.40 -3.43 -9.21
N GLN A 18 -0.72 -4.50 -9.60
CA GLN A 18 -0.13 -4.57 -10.94
C GLN A 18 -1.19 -4.47 -12.03
N ALA A 19 -2.27 -5.25 -11.90
CA ALA A 19 -3.34 -5.31 -12.90
C ALA A 19 -4.22 -4.06 -12.89
N GLY A 20 -4.61 -3.56 -11.70
CA GLY A 20 -5.60 -2.50 -11.54
C GLY A 20 -5.01 -1.09 -11.34
N LEU A 21 -3.69 -0.94 -11.34
CA LEU A 21 -3.03 0.36 -11.33
C LEU A 21 -2.02 0.47 -12.49
N PHE A 22 -0.91 -0.27 -12.47
CA PHE A 22 0.18 -0.06 -13.44
C PHE A 22 -0.22 -0.45 -14.86
N LEU A 23 -0.66 -1.70 -15.09
CA LEU A 23 -1.11 -2.14 -16.42
C LEU A 23 -2.37 -1.38 -16.88
N PHE A 24 -3.26 -1.07 -15.94
CA PHE A 24 -4.48 -0.30 -16.20
C PHE A 24 -4.14 1.11 -16.71
N GLU A 25 -3.27 1.85 -16.02
CA GLU A 25 -2.88 3.20 -16.42
C GLU A 25 -1.97 3.19 -17.66
N ALA A 26 -1.08 2.21 -17.79
CA ALA A 26 -0.29 2.02 -19.01
C ALA A 26 -1.21 1.82 -20.23
N TYR A 27 -2.24 0.95 -20.10
CA TYR A 27 -3.21 0.73 -21.16
C TYR A 27 -4.03 1.99 -21.47
N ARG A 28 -4.53 2.68 -20.46
CA ARG A 28 -5.35 3.90 -20.61
C ARG A 28 -4.59 5.08 -21.21
N SER A 29 -3.30 5.19 -20.93
CA SER A 29 -2.46 6.27 -21.46
C SER A 29 -2.36 6.25 -23.00
N GLY A 30 -2.56 5.08 -23.64
CA GLY A 30 -2.39 4.90 -25.08
C GLY A 30 -0.94 5.05 -25.58
N LYS A 31 0.03 5.22 -24.65
CA LYS A 31 1.45 5.47 -24.98
C LYS A 31 2.29 4.22 -25.16
N PHE A 32 1.73 3.07 -24.80
CA PHE A 32 2.41 1.78 -24.88
C PHE A 32 1.90 0.95 -26.06
N ARG A 33 2.82 0.34 -26.81
CA ARG A 33 2.53 -0.60 -27.90
C ARG A 33 2.51 -2.05 -27.43
N ARG A 34 3.11 -2.31 -26.26
CA ARG A 34 3.30 -3.65 -25.72
C ARG A 34 3.23 -3.60 -24.19
N LEU A 35 2.45 -4.50 -23.62
CA LEU A 35 2.30 -4.70 -22.18
C LEU A 35 2.70 -6.14 -21.86
N VAL A 36 3.75 -6.31 -21.07
CA VAL A 36 4.27 -7.62 -20.66
C VAL A 36 4.15 -7.75 -19.15
N VAL A 37 3.78 -8.93 -18.65
CA VAL A 37 3.71 -9.17 -17.21
C VAL A 37 4.19 -10.56 -16.84
N ALA A 38 4.99 -10.64 -15.79
CA ALA A 38 5.42 -11.89 -15.18
C ALA A 38 4.40 -12.35 -14.14
N GLU A 39 3.95 -13.61 -14.22
CA GLU A 39 3.05 -14.25 -13.25
C GLU A 39 3.49 -15.68 -12.98
N VAL A 40 3.56 -16.05 -11.70
CA VAL A 40 4.05 -17.38 -11.27
C VAL A 40 2.96 -18.46 -11.23
N LEU A 41 1.68 -18.07 -11.19
CA LEU A 41 0.54 -18.98 -11.11
C LEU A 41 0.16 -19.52 -12.50
N PRO A 42 0.44 -20.81 -12.80
CA PRO A 42 0.23 -21.33 -14.15
C PRO A 42 -1.22 -21.29 -14.64
N GLU A 43 -2.18 -21.40 -13.71
CA GLU A 43 -3.59 -21.32 -14.04
C GLU A 43 -4.01 -19.93 -14.50
N VAL A 44 -3.44 -18.88 -13.89
CA VAL A 44 -3.69 -17.48 -14.29
C VAL A 44 -3.09 -17.20 -15.66
N VAL A 45 -1.82 -17.61 -15.86
CA VAL A 45 -1.13 -17.46 -17.15
C VAL A 45 -1.93 -18.14 -18.26
N ARG A 46 -2.39 -19.38 -18.03
CA ARG A 46 -3.18 -20.13 -19.00
C ARG A 46 -4.49 -19.43 -19.33
N ALA A 47 -5.25 -19.02 -18.31
CA ALA A 47 -6.57 -18.41 -18.51
C ALA A 47 -6.47 -17.08 -19.28
N VAL A 48 -5.50 -16.21 -18.94
CA VAL A 48 -5.31 -14.94 -19.65
C VAL A 48 -4.83 -15.17 -21.08
N ARG A 49 -3.93 -16.13 -21.33
CA ARG A 49 -3.50 -16.50 -22.68
C ARG A 49 -4.67 -17.02 -23.53
N GLN A 50 -5.53 -17.88 -22.96
CA GLN A 50 -6.74 -18.38 -23.63
C GLN A 50 -7.74 -17.26 -23.92
N ALA A 51 -7.77 -16.21 -23.12
CA ALA A 51 -8.57 -15.01 -23.37
C ALA A 51 -7.92 -14.03 -24.38
N GLY A 52 -6.88 -14.46 -25.12
CA GLY A 52 -6.18 -13.63 -26.10
C GLY A 52 -5.34 -12.51 -25.45
N GLY A 53 -4.89 -12.69 -24.22
CA GLY A 53 -4.16 -11.69 -23.45
C GLY A 53 -5.05 -10.63 -22.78
N TYR A 54 -6.37 -10.79 -22.78
CA TYR A 54 -7.28 -9.85 -22.13
C TYR A 54 -7.66 -10.32 -20.73
N TYR A 55 -7.76 -9.35 -19.81
CA TYR A 55 -8.25 -9.57 -18.47
C TYR A 55 -9.19 -8.45 -18.04
N SER A 56 -9.95 -8.67 -16.96
CA SER A 56 -10.89 -7.70 -16.41
C SER A 56 -10.44 -7.17 -15.05
N VAL A 57 -10.67 -5.88 -14.82
CA VAL A 57 -10.53 -5.21 -13.52
C VAL A 57 -11.88 -4.58 -13.18
N ASN A 58 -12.38 -4.85 -11.98
CA ASN A 58 -13.56 -4.18 -11.46
C ASN A 58 -13.11 -2.92 -10.69
N VAL A 59 -13.55 -1.75 -11.14
CA VAL A 59 -13.23 -0.45 -10.58
C VAL A 59 -14.41 0.04 -9.76
N ALA A 60 -14.24 0.16 -8.45
CA ALA A 60 -15.24 0.68 -7.53
C ALA A 60 -15.19 2.22 -7.52
N HIS A 61 -16.23 2.83 -8.03
CA HIS A 61 -16.55 4.24 -7.90
C HIS A 61 -17.36 4.49 -6.62
N GLY A 62 -17.73 5.73 -6.34
CA GLY A 62 -18.58 6.06 -5.17
C GLY A 62 -20.03 5.56 -5.30
N ASP A 63 -20.50 5.32 -6.51
CA ASP A 63 -21.88 5.00 -6.85
C ASP A 63 -22.10 3.67 -7.59
N ARG A 64 -21.02 3.05 -8.11
CA ARG A 64 -21.08 1.82 -8.91
C ARG A 64 -19.77 1.08 -8.97
N VAL A 65 -19.82 -0.14 -9.49
CA VAL A 65 -18.64 -0.89 -9.97
C VAL A 65 -18.66 -0.93 -11.49
N GLU A 66 -17.53 -0.59 -12.11
CA GLU A 66 -17.33 -0.67 -13.55
C GLU A 66 -16.31 -1.76 -13.88
N ALA A 67 -16.67 -2.67 -14.78
CA ALA A 67 -15.74 -3.69 -15.27
C ALA A 67 -14.98 -3.16 -16.50
N ALA A 68 -13.68 -2.96 -16.34
CA ALA A 68 -12.78 -2.54 -17.42
C ALA A 68 -12.05 -3.77 -17.99
N ARG A 69 -12.03 -3.90 -19.31
CA ARG A 69 -11.27 -4.93 -20.04
C ARG A 69 -9.97 -4.34 -20.53
N ILE A 70 -8.86 -4.94 -20.09
CA ILE A 70 -7.48 -4.47 -20.34
C ILE A 70 -6.74 -5.49 -21.20
N GLY A 71 -5.90 -5.01 -22.11
CA GLY A 71 -5.06 -5.87 -22.95
C GLY A 71 -5.06 -5.48 -24.44
N PRO A 72 -4.40 -6.27 -25.29
CA PRO A 72 -3.79 -7.55 -24.93
C PRO A 72 -2.50 -7.36 -24.08
N VAL A 73 -2.30 -8.23 -23.10
CA VAL A 73 -1.05 -8.36 -22.35
C VAL A 73 -0.34 -9.65 -22.74
N GLU A 74 0.97 -9.60 -22.81
CA GLU A 74 1.82 -10.79 -22.88
C GLU A 74 2.10 -11.24 -21.44
N ILE A 75 1.48 -12.34 -21.02
CA ILE A 75 1.66 -12.88 -19.67
C ILE A 75 2.61 -14.06 -19.71
N GLU A 76 3.69 -14.00 -18.92
CA GLU A 76 4.79 -14.93 -18.98
C GLU A 76 5.06 -15.56 -17.61
N ASN A 77 5.29 -16.87 -17.57
CA ASN A 77 5.66 -17.57 -16.35
C ASN A 77 7.19 -17.63 -16.21
N PRO A 78 7.79 -16.92 -15.24
CA PRO A 78 9.25 -16.87 -15.10
C PRO A 78 9.89 -18.23 -14.76
N ALA A 79 9.12 -19.20 -14.27
CA ALA A 79 9.60 -20.55 -14.04
C ALA A 79 9.82 -21.33 -15.35
N VAL A 80 9.10 -20.97 -16.43
CA VAL A 80 9.23 -21.59 -17.75
C VAL A 80 10.35 -20.92 -18.54
N GLU A 81 11.31 -21.69 -19.01
CA GLU A 81 12.51 -21.14 -19.67
C GLU A 81 12.19 -20.26 -20.89
N ALA A 82 11.29 -20.69 -21.75
CA ALA A 82 10.90 -19.93 -22.93
C ALA A 82 10.23 -18.58 -22.57
N ASP A 83 9.36 -18.59 -21.54
CA ASP A 83 8.70 -17.40 -21.04
C ASP A 83 9.72 -16.46 -20.38
N ARG A 84 10.64 -17.00 -19.59
CA ARG A 84 11.72 -16.24 -18.95
C ARG A 84 12.62 -15.55 -19.96
N ARG A 85 12.95 -16.22 -21.08
CA ARG A 85 13.70 -15.58 -22.18
C ARG A 85 12.94 -14.39 -22.73
N ARG A 86 11.62 -14.49 -22.97
CA ARG A 86 10.80 -13.37 -23.44
C ARG A 86 10.74 -12.22 -22.43
N LEU A 87 10.71 -12.51 -21.13
CA LEU A 87 10.79 -11.48 -20.09
C LEU A 87 12.14 -10.74 -20.14
N ILE A 88 13.24 -11.45 -20.27
CA ILE A 88 14.58 -10.86 -20.38
C ILE A 88 14.69 -9.97 -21.63
N GLU A 89 14.15 -10.41 -22.78
CA GLU A 89 14.06 -9.61 -23.99
C GLU A 89 13.21 -8.37 -23.78
N ALA A 90 12.03 -8.49 -23.15
CA ALA A 90 11.17 -7.37 -22.85
C ALA A 90 11.86 -6.34 -21.95
N VAL A 91 12.61 -6.78 -20.92
CA VAL A 91 13.41 -5.89 -20.04
C VAL A 91 14.51 -5.18 -20.84
N ALA A 92 15.14 -5.86 -21.82
CA ALA A 92 16.14 -5.22 -22.67
C ALA A 92 15.59 -4.07 -23.52
N GLU A 93 14.31 -4.12 -23.90
CA GLU A 93 13.65 -3.13 -24.75
C GLU A 93 12.83 -2.06 -23.99
N VAL A 94 12.46 -2.33 -22.72
CA VAL A 94 11.47 -1.56 -21.95
C VAL A 94 11.90 -0.14 -21.62
N GLU A 95 10.93 0.77 -21.49
CA GLU A 95 11.13 2.12 -20.93
C GLU A 95 10.50 2.28 -19.53
N GLU A 96 9.40 1.55 -19.22
CA GLU A 96 8.77 1.63 -17.90
C GLU A 96 8.43 0.25 -17.36
N MET A 97 8.76 0.04 -16.09
CA MET A 97 8.52 -1.22 -15.38
C MET A 97 7.85 -0.98 -14.04
N ALA A 98 7.21 -2.01 -13.48
CA ALA A 98 6.79 -2.03 -12.09
C ALA A 98 6.97 -3.40 -11.47
N THR A 99 7.37 -3.42 -10.19
CA THR A 99 7.18 -4.59 -9.32
C THR A 99 5.94 -4.38 -8.46
N ALA A 100 5.14 -5.42 -8.28
CA ALA A 100 4.01 -5.47 -7.36
C ALA A 100 3.86 -6.90 -6.85
N VAL A 101 4.90 -7.36 -6.16
CA VAL A 101 4.98 -8.68 -5.51
C VAL A 101 4.58 -8.57 -4.03
N PRO A 102 4.33 -9.69 -3.31
CA PRO A 102 3.78 -9.63 -1.95
C PRO A 102 4.66 -8.89 -0.92
N SER A 103 5.97 -8.96 -1.05
CA SER A 103 6.94 -8.22 -0.22
C SER A 103 8.29 -8.11 -0.94
N VAL A 104 9.17 -7.24 -0.44
CA VAL A 104 10.56 -7.07 -0.94
C VAL A 104 11.38 -8.37 -0.85
N GLU A 105 11.02 -9.29 0.02
CA GLU A 105 11.66 -10.60 0.14
C GLU A 105 11.52 -11.45 -1.13
N HIS A 106 10.49 -11.20 -1.94
CA HIS A 106 10.26 -11.90 -3.21
C HIS A 106 11.12 -11.38 -4.36
N TYR A 107 11.91 -10.34 -4.15
CA TYR A 107 12.81 -9.83 -5.19
C TYR A 107 13.94 -10.78 -5.49
N VAL A 108 14.48 -11.42 -4.44
CA VAL A 108 15.69 -12.24 -4.49
C VAL A 108 15.38 -13.68 -4.11
N SER A 109 15.71 -14.61 -4.98
CA SER A 109 15.67 -16.04 -4.69
C SER A 109 16.70 -16.79 -5.56
N ASP A 110 16.97 -18.04 -5.22
CA ASP A 110 17.93 -18.87 -5.96
C ASP A 110 17.38 -19.38 -7.30
N THR A 111 16.09 -19.17 -7.56
CA THR A 111 15.48 -19.64 -8.81
C THR A 111 15.91 -18.77 -9.99
N PRO A 112 16.10 -19.36 -11.19
CA PRO A 112 16.44 -18.59 -12.39
C PRO A 112 15.40 -17.55 -12.78
N GLY A 113 14.14 -17.75 -12.37
CA GLY A 113 13.00 -16.89 -12.66
C GLY A 113 12.78 -15.78 -11.64
N SER A 114 13.67 -15.56 -10.67
CA SER A 114 13.56 -14.49 -9.69
C SER A 114 13.66 -13.11 -10.32
N VAL A 115 12.98 -12.13 -9.73
CA VAL A 115 12.88 -10.77 -10.26
C VAL A 115 14.25 -10.14 -10.51
N HIS A 116 15.14 -10.18 -9.51
CA HIS A 116 16.48 -9.59 -9.61
C HIS A 116 17.33 -10.19 -10.74
N ARG A 117 17.23 -11.51 -11.00
CA ARG A 117 17.99 -12.19 -12.07
C ARG A 117 17.47 -11.81 -13.45
N ILE A 118 16.15 -11.78 -13.63
CA ILE A 118 15.53 -11.36 -14.90
C ILE A 118 15.91 -9.92 -15.21
N LEU A 119 15.81 -9.02 -14.21
CA LEU A 119 16.19 -7.61 -14.35
C LEU A 119 17.68 -7.48 -14.67
N GLY A 120 18.56 -8.16 -13.94
CA GLY A 120 20.01 -8.09 -14.17
C GLY A 120 20.41 -8.55 -15.58
N LEU A 121 19.86 -9.68 -16.04
CA LEU A 121 20.13 -10.19 -17.40
C LEU A 121 19.59 -9.26 -18.48
N GLY A 122 18.35 -8.74 -18.28
CA GLY A 122 17.76 -7.81 -19.23
C GLY A 122 18.47 -6.46 -19.30
N LEU A 123 18.92 -5.92 -18.16
CA LEU A 123 19.70 -4.68 -18.09
C LEU A 123 21.07 -4.79 -18.72
N ARG A 124 21.78 -5.92 -18.49
CA ARG A 124 23.04 -6.21 -19.18
C ARG A 124 22.84 -6.18 -20.70
N LYS A 125 21.80 -6.87 -21.18
CA LYS A 125 21.46 -6.89 -22.61
C LYS A 125 21.08 -5.49 -23.11
N LYS A 126 20.24 -4.74 -22.37
CA LYS A 126 19.89 -3.35 -22.68
C LYS A 126 21.13 -2.47 -22.84
N ALA A 127 22.07 -2.57 -21.89
CA ALA A 127 23.31 -1.80 -21.89
C ALA A 127 24.19 -2.14 -23.11
N ALA A 128 24.38 -3.44 -23.40
CA ALA A 128 25.17 -3.90 -24.54
C ALA A 128 24.62 -3.44 -25.90
N LEU A 129 23.29 -3.33 -26.02
CA LEU A 129 22.61 -2.86 -27.23
C LEU A 129 22.48 -1.34 -27.32
N GLY A 130 22.96 -0.58 -26.33
CA GLY A 130 22.76 0.86 -26.27
C GLY A 130 21.28 1.27 -26.12
N GLY A 131 20.46 0.39 -25.49
CA GLY A 131 19.02 0.57 -25.32
C GLY A 131 18.66 1.83 -24.53
N ALA A 132 17.41 2.28 -24.67
CA ALA A 132 16.89 3.49 -24.02
C ALA A 132 16.94 3.39 -22.49
N ARG A 133 17.01 4.57 -21.81
CA ARG A 133 16.83 4.67 -20.35
C ARG A 133 15.46 4.14 -19.96
N ALA A 134 15.36 3.54 -18.77
CA ALA A 134 14.14 2.98 -18.22
C ALA A 134 13.94 3.39 -16.76
N ILE A 135 12.70 3.40 -16.32
CA ILE A 135 12.34 3.53 -14.90
C ILE A 135 11.61 2.28 -14.42
N LEU A 136 11.73 2.00 -13.12
CA LEU A 136 11.02 0.92 -12.45
C LEU A 136 10.34 1.46 -11.19
N TYR A 137 9.03 1.28 -11.11
CA TYR A 137 8.23 1.60 -9.93
C TYR A 137 8.26 0.39 -8.97
N ALA A 138 8.85 0.55 -7.78
CA ALA A 138 8.79 -0.44 -6.71
C ALA A 138 7.51 -0.21 -5.89
N ALA A 139 6.54 -1.11 -6.01
CA ALA A 139 5.20 -0.92 -5.43
C ALA A 139 4.98 -1.66 -4.11
N GLU A 140 5.99 -2.32 -3.59
CA GLU A 140 5.92 -3.04 -2.33
C GLU A 140 5.79 -2.06 -1.14
N ASN A 141 5.07 -2.48 -0.12
CA ASN A 141 4.82 -1.63 1.05
C ASN A 141 6.05 -1.59 1.98
N HIS A 142 7.13 -0.98 1.49
CA HIS A 142 8.40 -0.84 2.18
C HIS A 142 9.11 0.45 1.72
N ASN A 143 9.53 1.31 2.65
CA ASN A 143 10.09 2.64 2.35
C ASN A 143 11.40 2.61 1.54
N HIS A 144 12.10 1.48 1.56
CA HIS A 144 13.36 1.26 0.82
C HIS A 144 13.23 0.14 -0.22
N ALA A 145 12.05 -0.02 -0.81
CA ALA A 145 11.80 -1.09 -1.78
C ALA A 145 12.70 -0.95 -3.01
N ALA A 146 12.87 0.27 -3.51
CA ALA A 146 13.73 0.57 -4.64
C ALA A 146 15.19 0.21 -4.38
N GLU A 147 15.74 0.63 -3.25
CA GLU A 147 17.15 0.40 -2.88
C GLU A 147 17.44 -1.09 -2.59
N ILE A 148 16.46 -1.82 -2.04
CA ILE A 148 16.57 -3.27 -1.84
C ILE A 148 16.63 -3.98 -3.19
N LEU A 149 15.75 -3.61 -4.12
CA LEU A 149 15.73 -4.18 -5.45
C LEU A 149 17.02 -3.88 -6.21
N GLU A 150 17.49 -2.63 -6.17
CA GLU A 150 18.72 -2.21 -6.84
C GLU A 150 19.94 -3.01 -6.36
N ARG A 151 20.08 -3.20 -5.04
CA ARG A 151 21.16 -4.04 -4.48
C ARG A 151 21.07 -5.50 -4.98
N GLY A 152 19.86 -6.06 -4.97
CA GLY A 152 19.63 -7.42 -5.47
C GLY A 152 20.00 -7.57 -6.95
N VAL A 153 19.61 -6.61 -7.78
CA VAL A 153 19.90 -6.58 -9.22
C VAL A 153 21.40 -6.40 -9.45
N ALA A 154 22.04 -5.44 -8.78
CA ALA A 154 23.49 -5.18 -8.90
C ALA A 154 24.33 -6.42 -8.60
N ALA A 155 23.95 -7.20 -7.59
CA ALA A 155 24.64 -8.44 -7.23
C ALA A 155 24.62 -9.52 -8.33
N THR A 156 23.75 -9.39 -9.35
CA THR A 156 23.68 -10.33 -10.49
C THR A 156 24.47 -9.86 -11.72
N ILE A 157 25.01 -8.64 -11.69
CA ILE A 157 25.71 -8.03 -12.82
C ILE A 157 27.21 -8.04 -12.55
N PRO A 158 28.06 -8.51 -13.49
CA PRO A 158 29.51 -8.41 -13.35
C PRO A 158 29.96 -6.97 -13.09
N GLU A 159 30.93 -6.78 -12.21
CA GLU A 159 31.42 -5.46 -11.79
C GLU A 159 31.81 -4.56 -12.97
N ALA A 160 32.46 -5.12 -13.99
CA ALA A 160 32.84 -4.37 -15.19
C ALA A 160 31.67 -3.85 -16.03
N GLU A 161 30.49 -4.49 -15.94
CA GLU A 161 29.29 -4.13 -16.70
C GLU A 161 28.33 -3.23 -15.87
N LEU A 162 28.47 -3.24 -14.54
CA LEU A 162 27.55 -2.61 -13.60
C LEU A 162 27.37 -1.09 -13.85
N PRO A 163 28.41 -0.27 -14.07
CA PRO A 163 28.23 1.16 -14.31
C PRO A 163 27.36 1.45 -15.53
N LEU A 164 27.58 0.73 -16.64
CA LEU A 164 26.81 0.90 -17.85
C LEU A 164 25.37 0.41 -17.71
N ALA A 165 25.15 -0.73 -17.06
CA ALA A 165 23.83 -1.26 -16.81
C ALA A 165 23.01 -0.35 -15.87
N SER A 166 23.59 0.11 -14.77
CA SER A 166 22.97 1.01 -13.81
C SER A 166 22.66 2.40 -14.40
N SER A 167 23.41 2.87 -15.38
CA SER A 167 23.12 4.13 -16.07
C SER A 167 21.80 4.07 -16.88
N ARG A 168 21.30 2.87 -17.18
CA ARG A 168 20.09 2.65 -17.99
C ARG A 168 18.81 2.50 -17.17
N LEU A 169 18.89 2.37 -15.85
CA LEU A 169 17.71 2.22 -14.97
C LEU A 169 17.73 3.23 -13.84
N ARG A 170 16.53 3.71 -13.48
CA ARG A 170 16.25 4.33 -12.17
C ARG A 170 15.09 3.58 -11.53
N THR A 171 15.31 3.07 -10.34
CA THR A 171 14.25 2.48 -9.52
C THR A 171 13.65 3.56 -8.65
N LEU A 172 12.34 3.59 -8.58
CA LEU A 172 11.58 4.64 -7.90
C LEU A 172 10.77 4.02 -6.77
N ASN A 173 10.91 4.55 -5.56
CA ASN A 173 9.97 4.26 -4.48
C ASN A 173 8.60 4.85 -4.82
N THR A 174 7.53 4.28 -4.25
CA THR A 174 6.16 4.70 -4.52
C THR A 174 5.34 4.78 -3.24
N VAL A 175 4.45 5.77 -3.14
CA VAL A 175 3.43 5.84 -2.09
C VAL A 175 2.07 5.58 -2.72
N ILE A 176 1.60 4.34 -2.58
CA ILE A 176 0.36 3.84 -3.17
C ILE A 176 -0.73 3.82 -2.09
N GLY A 177 -1.62 4.82 -2.12
CA GLY A 177 -2.78 4.89 -1.23
C GLY A 177 -4.06 4.28 -1.84
N LYS A 178 -3.93 3.47 -2.91
CA LYS A 178 -5.05 2.83 -3.61
C LYS A 178 -5.51 1.57 -2.88
N MET A 179 -6.78 1.55 -2.47
CA MET A 179 -7.40 0.34 -1.93
C MET A 179 -7.67 -0.65 -3.06
N SER A 180 -7.21 -1.88 -2.87
CA SER A 180 -7.29 -2.92 -3.88
C SER A 180 -7.28 -4.30 -3.25
N GLY A 181 -7.85 -5.28 -3.96
CA GLY A 181 -7.88 -6.64 -3.50
C GLY A 181 -8.26 -7.63 -4.59
N ILE A 182 -8.16 -8.90 -4.22
CA ILE A 182 -8.64 -10.03 -5.03
C ILE A 182 -9.84 -10.63 -4.29
N VAL A 183 -11.00 -10.65 -4.94
CA VAL A 183 -12.18 -11.38 -4.46
C VAL A 183 -12.02 -12.82 -4.93
N ALA A 184 -11.62 -13.70 -4.00
CA ALA A 184 -11.30 -15.11 -4.28
C ALA A 184 -12.46 -16.08 -3.98
N ILE A 185 -13.52 -15.61 -3.33
CA ILE A 185 -14.69 -16.44 -2.99
C ILE A 185 -15.71 -16.36 -4.15
N PRO A 186 -15.98 -17.47 -4.87
CA PRO A 186 -16.84 -17.45 -6.05
C PRO A 186 -18.23 -16.89 -5.76
N ARG A 187 -18.88 -17.33 -4.69
CA ARG A 187 -20.20 -16.82 -4.26
C ARG A 187 -20.22 -15.32 -3.95
N GLU A 188 -19.15 -14.79 -3.38
CA GLU A 188 -19.04 -13.35 -3.12
C GLU A 188 -18.87 -12.58 -4.42
N ARG A 189 -18.01 -13.05 -5.33
CA ARG A 189 -17.82 -12.48 -6.66
C ARG A 189 -19.15 -12.40 -7.43
N GLU A 190 -19.89 -13.53 -7.46
CA GLU A 190 -21.19 -13.61 -8.15
C GLU A 190 -22.23 -12.68 -7.52
N ARG A 191 -22.39 -12.73 -6.19
CA ARG A 191 -23.32 -11.85 -5.46
C ARG A 191 -23.07 -10.37 -5.74
N ARG A 192 -21.81 -9.98 -5.95
CA ARG A 192 -21.39 -8.61 -6.23
C ARG A 192 -21.37 -8.27 -7.73
N GLY A 193 -21.70 -9.21 -8.61
CA GLY A 193 -21.68 -9.03 -10.06
C GLY A 193 -20.31 -8.70 -10.64
N LEU A 194 -19.22 -9.16 -9.99
CA LEU A 194 -17.86 -8.82 -10.42
C LEU A 194 -17.44 -9.71 -11.60
N ALA A 195 -16.90 -9.08 -12.64
CA ALA A 195 -16.27 -9.76 -13.75
C ALA A 195 -15.05 -10.56 -13.26
N PRO A 196 -14.89 -11.83 -13.65
CA PRO A 196 -13.69 -12.61 -13.33
C PRO A 196 -12.46 -12.02 -14.01
N ILE A 197 -11.26 -12.31 -13.49
CA ILE A 197 -9.98 -11.87 -14.09
C ILE A 197 -9.92 -12.30 -15.57
N ALA A 198 -10.24 -13.57 -15.84
CA ALA A 198 -10.38 -14.12 -17.19
C ALA A 198 -11.37 -15.27 -17.14
N PRO A 199 -11.94 -15.69 -18.29
CA PRO A 199 -12.80 -16.87 -18.35
C PRO A 199 -12.12 -18.10 -17.74
N GLY A 200 -12.85 -18.84 -16.90
CA GLY A 200 -12.35 -20.03 -16.20
C GLY A 200 -11.60 -19.74 -14.87
N LEU A 201 -11.50 -18.49 -14.44
CA LEU A 201 -11.00 -18.11 -13.11
C LEU A 201 -12.16 -17.67 -12.21
N ASP A 202 -12.21 -18.23 -11.00
CA ASP A 202 -13.25 -17.90 -10.00
C ASP A 202 -12.90 -16.70 -9.11
N ARG A 203 -11.87 -15.95 -9.47
CA ARG A 203 -11.41 -14.76 -8.74
C ARG A 203 -11.52 -13.50 -9.59
N ALA A 204 -11.69 -12.35 -8.93
CA ALA A 204 -11.82 -11.04 -9.57
C ALA A 204 -10.88 -10.02 -8.95
N PHE A 205 -10.26 -9.16 -9.77
CA PHE A 205 -9.62 -7.95 -9.29
C PHE A 205 -10.69 -6.91 -8.95
N LEU A 206 -10.55 -6.30 -7.77
CA LEU A 206 -11.37 -5.18 -7.36
C LEU A 206 -10.46 -4.09 -6.82
N VAL A 207 -10.57 -2.90 -7.42
CA VAL A 207 -9.77 -1.74 -7.07
C VAL A 207 -10.67 -0.51 -6.98
N GLU A 208 -10.30 0.47 -6.18
CA GLU A 208 -10.98 1.78 -6.21
C GLU A 208 -10.57 2.62 -7.42
N ALA A 209 -11.38 3.60 -7.77
CA ALA A 209 -11.12 4.52 -8.88
C ALA A 209 -9.94 5.50 -8.62
N PHE A 210 -9.41 5.56 -7.40
CA PHE A 210 -8.34 6.47 -6.98
C PHE A 210 -6.99 6.15 -7.64
N ASN A 211 -6.32 7.17 -8.20
CA ASN A 211 -5.06 7.03 -8.94
C ASN A 211 -3.99 8.05 -8.55
N ARG A 212 -4.16 8.80 -7.47
CA ARG A 212 -3.15 9.75 -6.98
C ARG A 212 -2.02 9.00 -6.30
N ILE A 213 -1.05 8.54 -7.09
CA ILE A 213 0.13 7.81 -6.64
C ILE A 213 1.32 8.76 -6.66
N LEU A 214 2.10 8.73 -5.58
CA LEU A 214 3.33 9.51 -5.50
C LEU A 214 4.51 8.61 -5.81
N ILE A 215 5.50 9.16 -6.50
CA ILE A 215 6.73 8.47 -6.88
C ILE A 215 7.94 9.35 -6.60
N SER A 216 9.09 8.74 -6.36
CA SER A 216 10.36 9.46 -6.32
C SER A 216 10.57 10.21 -7.64
N ARG A 217 11.23 11.35 -7.56
CA ARG A 217 11.59 12.14 -8.75
C ARG A 217 12.42 11.31 -9.73
N VAL A 218 12.04 11.40 -11.01
CA VAL A 218 12.80 10.75 -12.07
C VAL A 218 14.02 11.59 -12.43
N CYS A 219 15.19 11.15 -11.97
CA CYS A 219 16.45 11.86 -12.23
C CYS A 219 17.49 10.91 -12.83
N PHE A 220 17.96 11.23 -14.02
CA PHE A 220 19.12 10.60 -14.66
C PHE A 220 20.28 11.61 -14.70
N ASP A 221 21.50 11.08 -14.73
CA ASP A 221 22.67 11.95 -14.88
C ASP A 221 22.53 12.82 -16.13
N PRO A 222 22.87 14.11 -16.04
CA PRO A 222 22.74 15.03 -17.15
C PRO A 222 23.55 14.54 -18.36
N ASP A 223 22.90 14.43 -19.49
CA ASP A 223 23.52 14.16 -20.78
C ASP A 223 22.93 15.14 -21.79
N PRO A 224 23.72 16.12 -22.28
CA PRO A 224 23.24 17.13 -23.21
C PRO A 224 22.67 16.56 -24.53
N LYS A 225 23.03 15.29 -24.85
CA LYS A 225 22.59 14.61 -26.07
C LYS A 225 21.30 13.81 -25.86
N THR A 226 20.88 13.60 -24.61
CA THR A 226 19.70 12.80 -24.30
C THR A 226 18.61 13.69 -23.69
N PRO A 227 17.41 13.74 -24.29
CA PRO A 227 16.30 14.52 -23.75
C PRO A 227 15.89 14.02 -22.36
N PRO A 228 15.24 14.86 -21.52
CA PRO A 228 14.68 14.44 -20.25
C PRO A 228 13.78 13.22 -20.44
N PHE A 229 13.80 12.32 -19.45
CA PHE A 229 12.94 11.13 -19.48
C PHE A 229 11.48 11.56 -19.38
N ALA A 230 10.68 11.19 -20.37
CA ALA A 230 9.25 11.45 -20.37
C ALA A 230 8.53 10.14 -20.02
N ARG A 231 7.67 10.14 -18.99
CA ARG A 231 6.89 8.97 -18.58
C ARG A 231 5.71 8.71 -19.51
N GLY A 232 5.38 7.46 -19.72
CA GLY A 232 4.14 7.05 -20.40
C GLY A 232 2.95 7.07 -19.43
N ILE A 233 3.15 6.69 -18.16
CA ILE A 233 2.15 6.82 -17.10
C ILE A 233 2.30 8.20 -16.45
N GLU A 234 1.49 9.16 -16.89
CA GLU A 234 1.61 10.57 -16.46
C GLU A 234 0.81 10.90 -15.20
N VAL A 235 -0.16 10.06 -14.81
CA VAL A 235 -1.05 10.34 -13.66
C VAL A 235 -0.32 10.30 -12.30
N PHE A 236 0.87 9.70 -12.23
CA PHE A 236 1.65 9.65 -11.00
C PHE A 236 2.38 10.98 -10.78
N GLN A 237 2.45 11.42 -9.52
CA GLN A 237 3.05 12.69 -9.13
C GLN A 237 4.46 12.47 -8.57
N GLU A 238 5.44 13.17 -9.12
CA GLU A 238 6.82 13.15 -8.62
C GLU A 238 6.98 14.01 -7.37
N LYS A 239 7.73 13.51 -6.39
CA LYS A 239 8.14 14.22 -5.19
C LYS A 239 9.65 14.11 -5.01
N GLU A 240 10.27 15.17 -4.49
CA GLU A 240 11.71 15.20 -4.20
C GLU A 240 12.05 14.23 -3.06
N ASP A 241 11.23 14.22 -2.02
CA ASP A 241 11.32 13.35 -0.87
C ASP A 241 9.96 12.68 -0.62
N LEU A 242 9.93 11.35 -0.57
CA LEU A 242 8.73 10.58 -0.28
C LEU A 242 8.50 10.34 1.20
N LEU A 243 9.51 10.46 2.06
CA LEU A 243 9.39 10.14 3.49
C LEU A 243 8.20 10.84 4.17
N PRO A 244 7.95 12.16 3.98
CA PRO A 244 6.79 12.81 4.56
C PRO A 244 5.45 12.16 4.16
N PHE A 245 5.34 11.72 2.91
CA PHE A 245 4.12 11.10 2.37
C PHE A 245 3.99 9.64 2.78
N GLU A 246 5.09 8.92 2.93
CA GLU A 246 5.13 7.57 3.51
C GLU A 246 4.66 7.60 4.96
N GLU A 247 5.11 8.57 5.75
CA GLU A 247 4.63 8.79 7.12
C GLU A 247 3.16 9.19 7.15
N ALA A 248 2.70 10.08 6.26
CA ALA A 248 1.28 10.42 6.15
C ALA A 248 0.41 9.21 5.80
N LYS A 249 0.90 8.31 4.95
CA LYS A 249 0.24 7.04 4.65
C LYS A 249 0.26 6.10 5.86
N LEU A 250 1.41 5.89 6.49
CA LEU A 250 1.56 4.91 7.58
C LEU A 250 0.82 5.38 8.84
N TYR A 251 1.10 6.61 9.29
CA TYR A 251 0.63 7.16 10.56
C TYR A 251 -0.70 7.90 10.45
N GLY A 252 -1.11 8.28 9.25
CA GLY A 252 -2.44 8.83 8.95
C GLY A 252 -3.38 7.76 8.42
N HIS A 253 -3.26 7.43 7.13
CA HIS A 253 -4.15 6.52 6.40
C HIS A 253 -4.22 5.12 7.05
N ASN A 254 -3.09 4.42 7.14
CA ASN A 254 -3.07 3.03 7.62
C ASN A 254 -3.42 2.93 9.11
N ALA A 255 -3.04 3.92 9.91
CA ALA A 255 -3.38 3.98 11.33
C ALA A 255 -4.89 4.19 11.53
N THR A 256 -5.49 5.14 10.80
CA THR A 256 -6.93 5.41 10.90
C THR A 256 -7.76 4.24 10.35
N HIS A 257 -7.30 3.59 9.27
CA HIS A 257 -7.95 2.39 8.75
C HIS A 257 -7.92 1.22 9.74
N ALA A 258 -6.80 1.03 10.44
CA ALA A 258 -6.70 0.04 11.51
C ALA A 258 -7.61 0.38 12.70
N LEU A 259 -7.61 1.66 13.13
CA LEU A 259 -8.53 2.16 14.17
C LEU A 259 -9.99 1.89 13.81
N ALA A 260 -10.39 2.18 12.57
CA ALA A 260 -11.72 1.89 12.04
C ALA A 260 -12.08 0.40 12.14
N ALA A 261 -11.15 -0.47 11.73
CA ALA A 261 -11.37 -1.92 11.77
C ALA A 261 -11.55 -2.44 13.20
N TYR A 262 -10.73 -1.98 14.15
CA TYR A 262 -10.83 -2.45 15.54
C TYR A 262 -12.07 -1.91 16.26
N LEU A 263 -12.45 -0.65 16.03
CA LEU A 263 -13.72 -0.14 16.56
C LEU A 263 -14.92 -0.85 15.90
N GLY A 264 -14.84 -1.13 14.61
CA GLY A 264 -15.84 -1.92 13.89
C GLY A 264 -15.99 -3.32 14.44
N ALA A 265 -14.88 -4.00 14.74
CA ALA A 265 -14.87 -5.34 15.36
C ALA A 265 -15.55 -5.34 16.73
N ILE A 266 -15.27 -4.34 17.57
CA ILE A 266 -15.91 -4.18 18.90
C ILE A 266 -17.43 -3.98 18.75
N ARG A 267 -17.88 -3.25 17.73
CA ARG A 267 -19.32 -3.02 17.43
C ARG A 267 -19.98 -4.19 16.71
N GLY A 268 -19.22 -5.22 16.32
CA GLY A 268 -19.73 -6.37 15.59
C GLY A 268 -19.98 -6.16 14.09
N PHE A 269 -19.48 -5.07 13.52
CA PHE A 269 -19.54 -4.83 12.08
C PHE A 269 -18.70 -5.85 11.31
N GLN A 270 -19.22 -6.28 10.17
CA GLN A 270 -18.53 -7.23 9.30
C GLN A 270 -17.72 -6.54 8.20
N ARG A 271 -18.14 -5.35 7.80
CA ARG A 271 -17.52 -4.56 6.72
C ARG A 271 -17.19 -3.15 7.19
N ILE A 272 -16.08 -2.63 6.70
CA ILE A 272 -15.66 -1.24 6.99
C ILE A 272 -16.72 -0.24 6.53
N ALA A 273 -17.41 -0.51 5.42
CA ALA A 273 -18.48 0.35 4.92
C ALA A 273 -19.63 0.56 5.92
N GLU A 274 -19.86 -0.40 6.81
CA GLU A 274 -20.93 -0.30 7.82
C GLU A 274 -20.67 0.80 8.86
N LEU A 275 -19.39 1.18 9.07
CA LEU A 275 -19.04 2.28 9.96
C LEU A 275 -19.64 3.60 9.51
N GLY A 276 -19.89 3.77 8.20
CA GLY A 276 -20.57 4.96 7.68
C GLY A 276 -21.98 5.21 8.26
N SER A 277 -22.62 4.18 8.82
CA SER A 277 -23.91 4.30 9.51
C SER A 277 -23.81 4.74 10.98
N ASP A 278 -22.59 4.81 11.55
CA ASP A 278 -22.33 5.28 12.93
C ASP A 278 -21.60 6.63 12.94
N PRO A 279 -22.33 7.75 13.02
CA PRO A 279 -21.75 9.09 13.01
C PRO A 279 -20.77 9.34 14.16
N GLY A 280 -20.96 8.67 15.31
CA GLY A 280 -20.05 8.77 16.45
C GLY A 280 -18.66 8.19 16.13
N ILE A 281 -18.62 6.99 15.56
CA ILE A 281 -17.36 6.38 15.11
C ILE A 281 -16.74 7.24 14.01
N MET A 282 -17.49 7.67 13.00
CA MET A 282 -16.94 8.48 11.90
C MET A 282 -16.35 9.81 12.40
N SER A 283 -17.03 10.49 13.31
CA SER A 283 -16.51 11.71 13.94
C SER A 283 -15.22 11.44 14.74
N PHE A 284 -15.18 10.34 15.49
CA PHE A 284 -14.01 9.93 16.26
C PHE A 284 -12.81 9.62 15.35
N LEU A 285 -13.01 8.88 14.26
CA LEU A 285 -11.98 8.59 13.25
C LEU A 285 -11.44 9.86 12.62
N ARG A 286 -12.34 10.79 12.24
CA ARG A 286 -11.95 12.07 11.65
C ARG A 286 -11.12 12.90 12.63
N ALA A 287 -11.54 12.98 13.87
CA ALA A 287 -10.82 13.70 14.90
C ALA A 287 -9.45 13.07 15.20
N ALA A 288 -9.36 11.74 15.29
CA ALA A 288 -8.08 11.05 15.42
C ALA A 288 -7.14 11.39 14.25
N PHE A 289 -7.67 11.36 13.02
CA PHE A 289 -6.87 11.59 11.82
C PHE A 289 -6.38 13.05 11.72
N ILE A 290 -7.21 14.04 12.02
CA ILE A 290 -6.87 15.46 11.85
C ILE A 290 -6.12 16.00 13.07
N GLU A 291 -6.68 15.79 14.28
CA GLU A 291 -6.22 16.44 15.50
C GLU A 291 -5.04 15.75 16.16
N GLU A 292 -4.80 14.46 15.86
CA GLU A 292 -3.70 13.72 16.44
C GLU A 292 -2.60 13.42 15.41
N SER A 293 -2.80 12.51 14.44
CA SER A 293 -1.77 12.23 13.44
C SER A 293 -1.52 13.42 12.51
N GLY A 294 -2.57 14.12 12.09
CA GLY A 294 -2.47 15.26 11.19
C GLY A 294 -1.75 16.43 11.80
N GLU A 295 -2.14 16.84 13.01
CA GLU A 295 -1.46 17.94 13.71
C GLU A 295 0.03 17.62 13.94
N ALA A 296 0.35 16.35 14.28
CA ALA A 296 1.73 15.92 14.46
C ALA A 296 2.53 15.99 13.15
N LEU A 297 1.97 15.49 12.05
CA LEU A 297 2.65 15.48 10.75
C LEU A 297 2.77 16.87 10.13
N ILE A 298 1.78 17.73 10.35
CA ILE A 298 1.85 19.15 9.97
C ILE A 298 2.99 19.86 10.72
N ARG A 299 3.14 19.62 12.04
CA ARG A 299 4.26 20.19 12.82
C ARG A 299 5.62 19.68 12.35
N LYS A 300 5.70 18.41 11.96
CA LYS A 300 6.94 17.79 11.50
C LYS A 300 7.34 18.22 10.09
N HIS A 301 6.38 18.30 9.17
CA HIS A 301 6.61 18.44 7.73
C HIS A 301 6.02 19.73 7.12
N GLY A 302 5.58 20.66 7.94
CA GLY A 302 5.02 21.93 7.46
C GLY A 302 5.95 22.66 6.49
N GLY A 303 5.39 23.21 5.43
CA GLY A 303 6.14 23.94 4.38
C GLY A 303 6.71 23.08 3.26
N ILE A 304 6.68 21.74 3.36
CA ILE A 304 7.20 20.83 2.32
C ILE A 304 6.20 20.68 1.15
N ASP A 305 4.91 20.55 1.50
CA ASP A 305 3.85 20.32 0.52
C ASP A 305 2.52 20.86 1.05
N PRO A 306 1.57 21.28 0.18
CA PRO A 306 0.23 21.69 0.59
C PRO A 306 -0.53 20.66 1.44
N LEU A 307 -0.22 19.37 1.32
CA LEU A 307 -0.78 18.32 2.17
C LEU A 307 -0.53 18.63 3.66
N PHE A 308 0.65 19.13 4.02
CA PHE A 308 1.05 19.42 5.41
C PHE A 308 0.62 20.82 5.86
N THR A 309 -0.61 21.20 5.49
CA THR A 309 -1.35 22.34 6.03
C THR A 309 -2.65 21.83 6.67
N ARG A 310 -3.26 22.63 7.56
CA ARG A 310 -4.53 22.22 8.17
C ARG A 310 -5.62 21.95 7.14
N ALA A 311 -5.72 22.77 6.09
CA ALA A 311 -6.70 22.59 5.03
C ALA A 311 -6.39 21.33 4.19
N GLY A 312 -5.13 21.18 3.72
CA GLY A 312 -4.74 20.03 2.88
C GLY A 312 -4.86 18.70 3.62
N TYR A 313 -4.52 18.68 4.91
CA TYR A 313 -4.64 17.45 5.70
C TYR A 313 -6.10 17.11 6.03
N ALA A 314 -6.96 18.11 6.22
CA ALA A 314 -8.39 17.90 6.39
C ALA A 314 -9.05 17.34 5.11
N GLU A 315 -8.70 17.88 3.93
CA GLU A 315 -9.16 17.36 2.64
C GLU A 315 -8.69 15.89 2.43
N TYR A 316 -7.46 15.60 2.79
CA TYR A 316 -6.92 14.23 2.72
C TYR A 316 -7.66 13.28 3.66
N ALA A 317 -7.96 13.70 4.88
CA ALA A 317 -8.72 12.91 5.85
C ALA A 317 -10.15 12.65 5.38
N ASP A 318 -10.83 13.66 4.87
CA ASP A 318 -12.21 13.55 4.39
C ASP A 318 -12.32 12.67 3.15
N ASP A 319 -11.38 12.81 2.18
CA ASP A 319 -11.27 11.94 1.01
C ASP A 319 -11.05 10.47 1.43
N LEU A 320 -10.11 10.23 2.35
CA LEU A 320 -9.82 8.88 2.81
C LEU A 320 -11.00 8.24 3.54
N LEU A 321 -11.64 8.96 4.45
CA LEU A 321 -12.78 8.43 5.21
C LEU A 321 -13.95 8.09 4.28
N ALA A 322 -14.25 8.95 3.30
CA ALA A 322 -15.27 8.67 2.29
C ALA A 322 -14.95 7.41 1.48
N ARG A 323 -13.68 7.23 1.06
CA ARG A 323 -13.23 6.03 0.33
C ARG A 323 -13.26 4.77 1.19
N MET A 324 -12.89 4.86 2.47
CA MET A 324 -12.91 3.71 3.40
C MET A 324 -14.30 3.10 3.54
N VAL A 325 -15.33 3.93 3.64
CA VAL A 325 -16.71 3.46 3.79
C VAL A 325 -17.43 3.22 2.46
N ASN A 326 -16.71 3.20 1.35
CA ASN A 326 -17.27 2.86 0.04
C ASN A 326 -17.81 1.42 0.03
N PRO A 327 -19.14 1.21 -0.09
CA PRO A 327 -19.74 -0.12 -0.02
C PRO A 327 -19.30 -1.05 -1.17
N PHE A 328 -18.85 -0.47 -2.27
CA PHE A 328 -18.42 -1.23 -3.46
C PHE A 328 -17.02 -1.84 -3.30
N LEU A 329 -16.20 -1.37 -2.37
CA LEU A 329 -14.90 -2.01 -2.06
C LEU A 329 -15.08 -3.30 -1.26
N GLY A 330 -16.06 -3.31 -0.35
CA GLY A 330 -16.42 -4.51 0.42
C GLY A 330 -15.33 -5.00 1.35
N ASP A 331 -14.48 -4.11 1.87
CA ASP A 331 -13.44 -4.46 2.82
C ASP A 331 -14.03 -5.05 4.10
N ALA A 332 -13.60 -6.29 4.42
CA ALA A 332 -13.99 -6.95 5.64
C ALA A 332 -13.22 -6.36 6.85
N VAL A 333 -13.91 -6.13 7.95
CA VAL A 333 -13.32 -5.69 9.23
C VAL A 333 -12.21 -6.65 9.66
N GLU A 334 -12.45 -7.97 9.58
CA GLU A 334 -11.46 -8.99 9.90
C GLU A 334 -10.20 -8.88 9.03
N ARG A 335 -10.33 -8.67 7.72
CA ARG A 335 -9.20 -8.52 6.81
C ARG A 335 -8.35 -7.29 7.14
N VAL A 336 -8.98 -6.17 7.40
CA VAL A 336 -8.28 -4.92 7.75
C VAL A 336 -7.69 -5.00 9.15
N GLY A 337 -8.40 -5.64 10.11
CA GLY A 337 -7.97 -5.83 11.49
C GLY A 337 -6.97 -6.99 11.72
N ARG A 338 -6.65 -7.79 10.69
CA ARG A 338 -5.71 -8.91 10.83
C ARG A 338 -4.34 -8.47 11.36
N ASP A 339 -3.60 -9.40 11.95
CA ASP A 339 -2.25 -9.19 12.51
C ASP A 339 -2.18 -8.02 13.52
N PRO A 340 -2.99 -8.05 14.61
CA PRO A 340 -2.98 -6.98 15.60
C PRO A 340 -1.63 -6.82 16.29
N GLU A 341 -0.89 -7.89 16.56
CA GLU A 341 0.46 -7.89 17.12
C GLU A 341 1.40 -7.01 16.29
N ARG A 342 1.44 -7.21 14.97
CA ARG A 342 2.24 -6.39 14.08
C ARG A 342 1.82 -4.91 14.14
N LYS A 343 0.50 -4.61 14.15
CA LYS A 343 0.00 -3.23 14.19
C LYS A 343 0.24 -2.52 15.52
N LEU A 344 0.47 -3.31 16.58
CA LEU A 344 0.88 -2.86 17.92
C LEU A 344 2.41 -2.88 18.09
N ALA A 345 3.20 -3.28 17.08
CA ALA A 345 4.64 -3.17 17.13
C ALA A 345 5.09 -1.71 17.24
N TRP A 346 6.28 -1.48 17.82
CA TRP A 346 6.78 -0.18 18.25
C TRP A 346 6.80 0.88 17.15
N ASP A 347 7.17 0.51 15.92
CA ASP A 347 7.27 1.41 14.77
C ASP A 347 6.12 1.26 13.76
N ASP A 348 5.14 0.36 14.02
CA ASP A 348 4.01 0.19 13.12
C ASP A 348 2.91 1.24 13.41
N ARG A 349 1.88 1.22 12.61
CA ARG A 349 0.85 2.26 12.41
C ARG A 349 0.14 2.77 13.67
N LEU A 350 -0.13 1.96 14.70
CA LEU A 350 -0.81 2.45 15.90
C LEU A 350 0.18 3.08 16.87
N ILE A 351 1.17 2.32 17.31
CA ILE A 351 2.16 2.80 18.29
C ILE A 351 3.05 3.87 17.66
N GLY A 352 3.53 3.68 16.43
CA GLY A 352 4.33 4.70 15.71
C GLY A 352 3.58 6.03 15.55
N THR A 353 2.26 6.00 15.32
CA THR A 353 1.44 7.23 15.27
C THR A 353 1.39 7.90 16.65
N MET A 354 1.22 7.13 17.72
CA MET A 354 1.22 7.68 19.07
C MET A 354 2.58 8.30 19.41
N ARG A 355 3.67 7.65 19.04
CA ARG A 355 5.04 8.13 19.27
C ARG A 355 5.33 9.43 18.53
N ILE A 356 5.01 9.49 17.21
CA ILE A 356 5.23 10.73 16.46
C ILE A 356 4.38 11.87 17.01
N ALA A 357 3.13 11.59 17.42
CA ALA A 357 2.26 12.59 18.03
C ALA A 357 2.88 13.15 19.32
N LEU A 358 3.31 12.29 20.25
CA LEU A 358 3.96 12.73 21.50
C LEU A 358 5.23 13.55 21.24
N ARG A 359 6.09 13.11 20.34
CA ARG A 359 7.32 13.82 19.97
C ARG A 359 7.03 15.22 19.39
N MET A 360 5.89 15.40 18.75
CA MET A 360 5.43 16.68 18.23
C MET A 360 4.55 17.46 19.23
N GLY A 361 4.45 17.03 20.48
CA GLY A 361 3.67 17.71 21.53
C GLY A 361 2.16 17.57 21.33
N VAL A 362 1.69 16.49 20.71
CA VAL A 362 0.27 16.15 20.54
C VAL A 362 -0.03 14.89 21.34
N VAL A 363 -1.11 14.91 22.13
CA VAL A 363 -1.49 13.77 22.97
C VAL A 363 -2.44 12.84 22.20
N PRO A 364 -2.04 11.61 21.81
CA PRO A 364 -2.79 10.75 20.90
C PRO A 364 -3.84 9.87 21.63
N ARG A 365 -4.82 10.49 22.29
CA ARG A 365 -5.81 9.77 23.13
C ARG A 365 -6.74 8.86 22.32
N ARG A 366 -7.06 9.24 21.07
CA ARG A 366 -7.94 8.45 20.21
C ARG A 366 -7.21 7.25 19.61
N TYR A 367 -5.94 7.43 19.20
CA TYR A 367 -5.11 6.28 18.79
C TYR A 367 -4.80 5.35 19.95
N ALA A 368 -4.72 5.85 21.18
CA ALA A 368 -4.60 5.02 22.37
C ALA A 368 -5.84 4.12 22.59
N VAL A 369 -7.05 4.62 22.32
CA VAL A 369 -8.28 3.80 22.26
C VAL A 369 -8.17 2.75 21.15
N GLY A 370 -7.61 3.12 19.99
CA GLY A 370 -7.38 2.22 18.87
C GLY A 370 -6.40 1.09 19.22
N ALA A 371 -5.31 1.41 19.91
CA ALA A 371 -4.35 0.42 20.40
C ALA A 371 -4.98 -0.52 21.43
N ALA A 372 -5.81 0.00 22.34
CA ALA A 372 -6.56 -0.81 23.29
C ALA A 372 -7.59 -1.72 22.61
N ALA A 373 -8.26 -1.23 21.54
CA ALA A 373 -9.21 -2.03 20.75
C ALA A 373 -8.49 -3.12 19.93
N ALA A 374 -7.31 -2.82 19.40
CA ALA A 374 -6.45 -3.80 18.73
C ALA A 374 -6.02 -4.91 19.71
N LEU A 375 -5.56 -4.52 20.90
CA LEU A 375 -5.20 -5.45 21.97
C LEU A 375 -6.38 -6.34 22.35
N ALA A 376 -7.58 -5.77 22.53
CA ALA A 376 -8.80 -6.51 22.83
C ALA A 376 -9.27 -7.47 21.72
N THR A 377 -8.91 -7.16 20.48
CA THR A 377 -9.16 -8.04 19.33
C THR A 377 -8.17 -9.19 19.29
N TRP A 378 -6.93 -8.94 19.69
CA TRP A 378 -5.89 -9.96 19.83
C TRP A 378 -6.16 -10.88 21.03
N ASP A 379 -6.40 -10.28 22.21
CA ASP A 379 -6.70 -11.00 23.45
C ASP A 379 -7.88 -10.32 24.16
N ARG A 380 -9.02 -11.01 24.19
CA ARG A 380 -10.24 -10.50 24.84
C ARG A 380 -10.09 -10.29 26.34
N SER A 381 -9.15 -10.99 27.00
CA SER A 381 -8.88 -10.80 28.44
C SER A 381 -8.39 -9.38 28.74
N ALA A 382 -7.85 -8.68 27.77
CA ALA A 382 -7.46 -7.27 27.90
C ALA A 382 -8.63 -6.34 28.27
N LEU A 383 -9.88 -6.71 27.98
CA LEU A 383 -11.06 -5.94 28.40
C LEU A 383 -11.62 -6.37 29.77
N THR A 384 -11.38 -7.59 30.19
CA THR A 384 -12.04 -8.19 31.37
C THR A 384 -11.12 -8.31 32.58
N GLU A 385 -9.83 -8.47 32.38
CA GLU A 385 -8.84 -8.59 33.43
C GLU A 385 -8.24 -7.24 33.85
N ASP A 386 -7.81 -7.15 35.12
CA ASP A 386 -7.09 -5.99 35.66
C ASP A 386 -5.56 -6.08 35.44
N LYS A 387 -5.11 -6.92 34.51
CA LYS A 387 -3.72 -7.06 34.15
C LYS A 387 -3.28 -5.81 33.41
N PRO A 388 -2.12 -5.19 33.74
CA PRO A 388 -1.60 -4.03 33.05
C PRO A 388 -1.36 -4.29 31.55
N VAL A 389 -1.63 -3.31 30.68
CA VAL A 389 -1.39 -3.45 29.21
C VAL A 389 0.07 -3.74 28.87
N ALA A 390 1.01 -3.34 29.72
CA ALA A 390 2.43 -3.66 29.61
C ALA A 390 2.71 -5.16 29.45
N CYS A 391 1.95 -6.01 30.15
CA CYS A 391 2.14 -7.46 30.08
C CYS A 391 1.94 -8.08 28.70
N TRP A 392 1.17 -7.44 27.83
CA TRP A 392 0.97 -7.87 26.43
C TRP A 392 1.92 -7.16 25.48
N LEU A 393 2.18 -5.86 25.72
CA LEU A 393 2.85 -4.99 24.75
C LEU A 393 4.37 -4.98 24.88
N GLU A 394 4.92 -5.05 26.10
CA GLU A 394 6.38 -5.04 26.29
C GLU A 394 7.09 -6.16 25.52
N PRO A 395 6.59 -7.43 25.53
CA PRO A 395 7.23 -8.49 24.75
C PRO A 395 7.28 -8.22 23.23
N LEU A 396 6.32 -7.43 22.71
CA LEU A 396 6.31 -7.04 21.29
C LEU A 396 7.38 -5.98 20.99
N TRP A 397 7.80 -5.20 22.00
CA TRP A 397 8.67 -4.05 21.86
C TRP A 397 10.12 -4.33 22.26
N ASP A 398 10.42 -5.50 22.85
CA ASP A 398 11.77 -5.84 23.35
C ASP A 398 12.87 -5.64 22.31
N LYS A 399 12.62 -5.99 21.06
CA LYS A 399 13.60 -5.83 19.97
C LYS A 399 13.82 -4.39 19.51
N ALA A 400 12.91 -3.49 19.84
CA ALA A 400 12.97 -2.09 19.44
C ALA A 400 13.74 -1.23 20.45
N GLU A 401 14.05 -1.80 21.65
CA GLU A 401 14.77 -1.13 22.72
C GLU A 401 14.26 0.30 23.01
N PRO A 402 12.95 0.46 23.31
CA PRO A 402 12.35 1.79 23.46
C PRO A 402 12.95 2.57 24.63
N GLU A 403 13.04 3.89 24.47
CA GLU A 403 13.36 4.79 25.57
C GLU A 403 12.31 4.64 26.70
N ALA A 404 12.76 4.50 27.95
CA ALA A 404 11.90 4.20 29.09
C ALA A 404 10.76 5.21 29.28
N ALA A 405 11.06 6.51 29.18
CA ALA A 405 10.08 7.58 29.34
C ALA A 405 9.01 7.57 28.23
N GLU A 406 9.41 7.36 26.95
CA GLU A 406 8.47 7.24 25.82
C GLU A 406 7.59 5.99 25.98
N LYS A 407 8.19 4.86 26.36
CA LYS A 407 7.46 3.60 26.61
C LYS A 407 6.41 3.76 27.71
N GLU A 408 6.78 4.34 28.86
CA GLU A 408 5.86 4.56 29.98
C GLU A 408 4.69 5.47 29.59
N ALA A 409 4.98 6.56 28.88
CA ALA A 409 3.93 7.48 28.38
C ALA A 409 2.96 6.78 27.43
N ILE A 410 3.44 5.95 26.51
CA ILE A 410 2.61 5.16 25.60
C ILE A 410 1.75 4.15 26.36
N LEU A 411 2.34 3.39 27.29
CA LEU A 411 1.61 2.41 28.11
C LEU A 411 0.51 3.07 28.94
N SER A 412 0.81 4.21 29.56
CA SER A 412 -0.18 4.99 30.34
C SER A 412 -1.36 5.44 29.47
N LEU A 413 -1.09 5.97 28.28
CA LEU A 413 -2.13 6.38 27.34
C LEU A 413 -2.99 5.20 26.86
N ILE A 414 -2.41 4.04 26.60
CA ILE A 414 -3.15 2.85 26.18
C ILE A 414 -4.03 2.35 27.35
N GLU A 415 -3.55 2.43 28.58
CA GLU A 415 -4.35 2.08 29.76
C GLU A 415 -5.56 3.03 29.90
N GLU A 416 -5.37 4.36 29.74
CA GLU A 416 -6.48 5.31 29.69
C GLU A 416 -7.43 5.00 28.53
N GLY A 417 -6.89 4.66 27.36
CA GLY A 417 -7.65 4.24 26.18
C GLY A 417 -8.49 2.98 26.44
N ARG A 418 -7.93 1.98 27.13
CA ARG A 418 -8.63 0.76 27.56
C ARG A 418 -9.82 1.06 28.48
N GLN A 419 -9.62 1.93 29.46
CA GLN A 419 -10.71 2.34 30.35
C GLN A 419 -11.81 3.08 29.58
N ARG A 420 -11.43 3.93 28.61
CA ARG A 420 -12.37 4.64 27.74
C ARG A 420 -13.15 3.67 26.87
N LEU A 421 -12.48 2.67 26.29
CA LEU A 421 -13.10 1.61 25.49
C LEU A 421 -14.10 0.80 26.32
N ARG A 422 -13.75 0.41 27.56
CA ARG A 422 -14.67 -0.29 28.48
C ARG A 422 -15.95 0.52 28.74
N ARG A 423 -15.84 1.84 28.99
CA ARG A 423 -17.01 2.73 29.17
C ARG A 423 -17.85 2.83 27.92
N TRP A 424 -17.21 2.93 26.75
CA TRP A 424 -17.93 2.98 25.47
C TRP A 424 -18.76 1.71 25.22
N ILE A 425 -18.19 0.55 25.47
CA ILE A 425 -18.88 -0.75 25.40
C ILE A 425 -20.08 -0.78 26.33
N SER A 426 -20.00 -0.13 27.49
CA SER A 426 -21.10 0.00 28.47
C SER A 426 -22.12 1.12 28.16
N GLY A 427 -22.02 1.74 26.99
CA GLY A 427 -23.01 2.71 26.50
C GLY A 427 -22.63 4.20 26.64
N SER A 428 -21.40 4.53 27.05
CA SER A 428 -20.92 5.92 27.08
C SER A 428 -20.49 6.39 25.68
N ASP A 429 -20.41 7.71 25.50
CA ASP A 429 -19.88 8.31 24.28
C ASP A 429 -18.36 8.05 24.17
N LEU A 430 -17.91 7.63 23.01
CA LEU A 430 -16.50 7.30 22.75
C LEU A 430 -15.58 8.54 22.88
N ASP A 431 -16.04 9.72 22.53
CA ASP A 431 -15.22 10.94 22.53
C ASP A 431 -15.29 11.77 23.82
N LYS A 432 -16.19 11.44 24.75
CA LYS A 432 -16.27 12.15 26.04
C LYS A 432 -15.10 11.83 26.94
N PRO A 433 -14.39 12.87 27.46
CA PRO A 433 -13.37 12.67 28.48
C PRO A 433 -13.97 12.03 29.73
N PRO A 434 -13.18 11.36 30.59
CA PRO A 434 -13.66 10.90 31.88
C PRO A 434 -14.21 12.11 32.65
N VAL A 435 -15.41 11.99 33.19
CA VAL A 435 -15.90 12.93 34.18
C VAL A 435 -14.97 12.74 35.39
N LEU A 436 -14.07 13.68 35.60
CA LEU A 436 -13.34 13.81 36.85
C LEU A 436 -14.43 14.10 37.91
N ASN A 437 -14.88 13.06 38.61
CA ASN A 437 -15.59 13.30 39.84
C ASN A 437 -14.63 14.13 40.70
N ALA A 438 -14.96 15.41 40.87
CA ALA A 438 -14.31 16.24 41.86
C ALA A 438 -14.41 15.48 43.17
N LEU A 439 -13.25 14.99 43.63
CA LEU A 439 -13.13 14.52 45.01
C LEU A 439 -13.39 15.75 45.87
N THR A 440 -14.64 15.82 46.38
CA THR A 440 -15.03 16.69 47.49
C THR A 440 -14.36 16.23 48.76
#